data_21a3e394d12d38cfbd93201730cc314d
#
_entry.id   21a3e394d12d38cfbd93201730cc314d
#
_cell.length_a   1.000
_cell.length_b   1.000
_cell.length_c   1.000
_cell.angle_alpha   90.00
_cell.angle_beta   90.00
_cell.angle_gamma   90.00
#
_symmetry.space_group_name_H-M   'P 1'
#
loop_
_entity.id
_entity.type
_entity.pdbx_description
1 polymer ?
#
loop_
_entity_poly.entity_id
_entity_poly.type
_entity_poly.pdbx_seq_one_letter_code
_entity_poly.pdbx_strand_id
1 'polypeptide(L)'
;MSRSETVWIVDDDRSIRWVLEKALQQEGMTTQSFDSADGVMSRLARQQPDVIISDIRMPGASGLDLLARIREQHPRLPVIIMTAHSDLDSAVASYQGGAFEYLPKPFDVDEAVALVKRANQHAQEQQNQEAPPTLTRTPEIIGEAPAMQEVFRAIGRLSHSNITVLINGESGTGKELVAHALHRHSPRAASPFIALNMAAI
;
A
#
# COMPACT_ATOMS: atom_id res chain seq x y z
N MET A 1 16.55 -18.10 -20.17
CA MET A 1 16.05 -16.76 -20.55
C MET A 1 15.20 -16.25 -19.42
N SER A 2 15.62 -15.22 -18.70
CA SER A 2 14.81 -14.62 -17.63
C SER A 2 13.54 -14.04 -18.28
N ARG A 3 12.38 -14.43 -17.77
CA ARG A 3 11.09 -13.84 -18.19
C ARG A 3 11.16 -12.35 -17.82
N SER A 4 10.90 -11.47 -18.77
CA SER A 4 10.80 -10.04 -18.49
C SER A 4 9.58 -9.83 -17.58
N GLU A 5 9.78 -9.17 -16.45
CA GLU A 5 8.74 -8.83 -15.49
C GLU A 5 7.75 -7.86 -16.13
N THR A 6 6.45 -8.13 -15.98
CA THR A 6 5.39 -7.30 -16.57
C THR A 6 4.71 -6.49 -15.47
N VAL A 7 4.75 -5.17 -15.57
CA VAL A 7 4.15 -4.23 -14.62
C VAL A 7 3.02 -3.47 -15.27
N TRP A 8 1.86 -3.45 -14.64
CA TRP A 8 0.73 -2.63 -15.08
C TRP A 8 0.64 -1.35 -14.25
N ILE A 9 0.46 -0.22 -14.92
CA ILE A 9 0.36 1.11 -14.33
C ILE A 9 -1.03 1.64 -14.60
N VAL A 10 -1.76 1.98 -13.53
CA VAL A 10 -3.15 2.46 -13.58
C VAL A 10 -3.21 3.83 -12.92
N ASP A 11 -3.38 4.88 -13.69
CA ASP A 11 -3.40 6.27 -13.22
C ASP A 11 -4.07 7.11 -14.32
N ASP A 12 -4.93 8.07 -13.98
CA ASP A 12 -5.54 8.96 -14.98
C ASP A 12 -4.56 10.03 -15.48
N ASP A 13 -3.52 10.37 -14.69
CA ASP A 13 -2.47 11.30 -15.11
C ASP A 13 -1.48 10.63 -16.09
N ARG A 14 -1.51 11.11 -17.33
CA ARG A 14 -0.62 10.65 -18.39
C ARG A 14 0.87 10.86 -18.07
N SER A 15 1.20 11.94 -17.36
CA SER A 15 2.59 12.28 -17.02
C SER A 15 3.17 11.28 -16.04
N ILE A 16 2.39 10.89 -15.02
CA ILE A 16 2.78 9.87 -14.03
C ILE A 16 2.98 8.52 -14.72
N ARG A 17 2.02 8.12 -15.57
CA ARG A 17 2.17 6.87 -16.34
C ARG A 17 3.45 6.87 -17.17
N TRP A 18 3.71 7.96 -17.89
CA TRP A 18 4.90 8.08 -18.73
C TRP A 18 6.20 7.99 -17.93
N VAL A 19 6.29 8.67 -16.80
CA VAL A 19 7.48 8.65 -15.93
C VAL A 19 7.74 7.24 -15.41
N LEU A 20 6.71 6.57 -14.87
CA LEU A 20 6.82 5.20 -14.37
C LEU A 20 7.16 4.20 -15.47
N GLU A 21 6.53 4.30 -16.65
CA GLU A 21 6.86 3.48 -17.82
C GLU A 21 8.34 3.58 -18.17
N LYS A 22 8.86 4.80 -18.27
CA LYS A 22 10.26 5.02 -18.65
C LYS A 22 11.22 4.45 -17.63
N ALA A 23 10.97 4.68 -16.34
CA ALA A 23 11.82 4.16 -15.28
C ALA A 23 11.83 2.63 -15.23
N LEU A 24 10.66 2.01 -15.27
CA LEU A 24 10.56 0.55 -15.23
C LEU A 24 11.14 -0.12 -16.49
N GLN A 25 10.97 0.50 -17.67
CA GLN A 25 11.58 0.02 -18.92
C GLN A 25 13.10 0.11 -18.89
N GLN A 26 13.68 1.15 -18.26
CA GLN A 26 15.13 1.26 -18.08
C GLN A 26 15.70 0.12 -17.22
N GLU A 27 14.91 -0.40 -16.32
CA GLU A 27 15.24 -1.57 -15.48
C GLU A 27 14.93 -2.93 -16.17
N GLY A 28 14.58 -2.91 -17.47
CA GLY A 28 14.33 -4.11 -18.26
C GLY A 28 12.95 -4.73 -18.06
N MET A 29 12.02 -4.04 -17.38
CA MET A 29 10.64 -4.51 -17.19
C MET A 29 9.75 -4.15 -18.38
N THR A 30 8.77 -5.00 -18.66
CA THR A 30 7.71 -4.70 -19.65
C THR A 30 6.57 -3.96 -18.94
N THR A 31 6.09 -2.87 -19.52
CA THR A 31 5.03 -2.06 -18.93
C THR A 31 3.78 -2.03 -19.80
N GLN A 32 2.62 -1.95 -19.16
CA GLN A 32 1.34 -1.65 -19.81
C GLN A 32 0.58 -0.64 -18.95
N SER A 33 0.06 0.42 -19.56
CA SER A 33 -0.65 1.51 -18.87
C SER A 33 -2.13 1.51 -19.15
N PHE A 34 -2.88 1.95 -18.16
CA PHE A 34 -4.32 2.15 -18.18
C PHE A 34 -4.63 3.53 -17.58
N ASP A 35 -5.58 4.23 -18.15
CA ASP A 35 -6.07 5.52 -17.65
C ASP A 35 -7.25 5.39 -16.68
N SER A 36 -7.74 4.19 -16.48
CA SER A 36 -8.88 3.87 -15.61
C SER A 36 -8.86 2.41 -15.15
N ALA A 37 -9.60 2.12 -14.09
CA ALA A 37 -9.74 0.78 -13.54
C ALA A 37 -10.54 -0.20 -14.45
N ASP A 38 -11.42 0.32 -15.30
CA ASP A 38 -12.39 -0.49 -16.04
C ASP A 38 -11.74 -1.45 -17.05
N GLY A 39 -10.66 -1.00 -17.69
CA GLY A 39 -9.89 -1.82 -18.65
C GLY A 39 -9.06 -2.93 -18.01
N VAL A 40 -8.69 -2.76 -16.74
CA VAL A 40 -7.76 -3.64 -16.03
C VAL A 40 -8.34 -5.02 -15.81
N MET A 41 -9.55 -5.12 -15.29
CA MET A 41 -10.20 -6.41 -15.00
C MET A 41 -10.45 -7.23 -16.28
N SER A 42 -10.89 -6.58 -17.35
CA SER A 42 -11.07 -7.23 -18.65
C SER A 42 -9.75 -7.76 -19.22
N ARG A 43 -8.66 -7.08 -18.94
CA ARG A 43 -7.33 -7.48 -19.37
C ARG A 43 -6.77 -8.60 -18.49
N LEU A 44 -7.00 -8.56 -17.18
CA LEU A 44 -6.58 -9.60 -16.22
C LEU A 44 -7.16 -10.98 -16.56
N ALA A 45 -8.36 -11.02 -17.13
CA ALA A 45 -8.97 -12.28 -17.60
C ALA A 45 -8.18 -12.97 -18.74
N ARG A 46 -7.29 -12.24 -19.42
CA ARG A 46 -6.52 -12.73 -20.57
C ARG A 46 -5.01 -12.78 -20.33
N GLN A 47 -4.52 -11.89 -19.52
CA GLN A 47 -3.09 -11.76 -19.24
C GLN A 47 -2.91 -11.25 -17.81
N GLN A 48 -2.04 -11.89 -17.04
CA GLN A 48 -1.73 -11.48 -15.67
C GLN A 48 -0.34 -10.81 -15.66
N PRO A 49 -0.21 -9.59 -15.09
CA PRO A 49 1.08 -8.97 -14.81
C PRO A 49 1.72 -9.60 -13.56
N ASP A 50 2.97 -9.28 -13.34
CA ASP A 50 3.69 -9.68 -12.13
C ASP A 50 3.42 -8.69 -10.98
N VAL A 51 3.18 -7.39 -11.28
CA VAL A 51 2.84 -6.34 -10.31
C VAL A 51 1.85 -5.35 -10.94
N ILE A 52 0.94 -4.79 -10.13
CA ILE A 52 0.12 -3.64 -10.51
C ILE A 52 0.48 -2.44 -9.62
N ILE A 53 0.65 -1.26 -10.22
CA ILE A 53 0.71 0.04 -9.54
C ILE A 53 -0.57 0.78 -9.90
N SER A 54 -1.37 1.20 -8.93
CA SER A 54 -2.64 1.89 -9.16
C SER A 54 -2.78 3.14 -8.32
N ASP A 55 -3.22 4.23 -8.94
CA ASP A 55 -3.70 5.39 -8.19
C ASP A 55 -5.01 5.08 -7.47
N ILE A 56 -5.24 5.73 -6.31
CA ILE A 56 -6.51 5.63 -5.59
C ILE A 56 -7.61 6.42 -6.30
N ARG A 57 -7.29 7.65 -6.71
CA ARG A 57 -8.28 8.61 -7.21
C ARG A 57 -8.29 8.65 -8.72
N MET A 58 -9.16 7.87 -9.31
CA MET A 58 -9.38 7.85 -10.75
C MET A 58 -10.85 8.12 -11.07
N PRO A 59 -11.17 8.65 -12.25
CA PRO A 59 -12.55 8.72 -12.73
C PRO A 59 -13.21 7.35 -12.80
N GLY A 60 -14.45 7.23 -12.31
CA GLY A 60 -15.18 5.96 -12.25
C GLY A 60 -14.85 5.14 -11.00
N ALA A 61 -14.37 3.92 -11.18
CA ALA A 61 -13.99 3.05 -10.07
C ALA A 61 -12.64 3.49 -9.45
N SER A 62 -12.58 3.58 -8.12
CA SER A 62 -11.35 3.93 -7.41
C SER A 62 -10.30 2.82 -7.46
N GLY A 63 -9.04 3.16 -7.19
CA GLY A 63 -7.98 2.15 -7.07
C GLY A 63 -8.21 1.18 -5.92
N LEU A 64 -8.94 1.56 -4.86
CA LEU A 64 -9.33 0.66 -3.78
C LEU A 64 -10.42 -0.33 -4.22
N ASP A 65 -11.38 0.11 -5.05
CA ASP A 65 -12.38 -0.79 -5.65
C ASP A 65 -11.71 -1.79 -6.60
N LEU A 66 -10.73 -1.33 -7.38
CA LEU A 66 -9.92 -2.18 -8.22
C LEU A 66 -9.14 -3.20 -7.39
N LEU A 67 -8.49 -2.76 -6.31
CA LEU A 67 -7.76 -3.63 -5.38
C LEU A 67 -8.66 -4.71 -4.81
N ALA A 68 -9.87 -4.37 -4.34
CA ALA A 68 -10.83 -5.32 -3.79
C ALA A 68 -11.18 -6.42 -4.82
N ARG A 69 -11.48 -6.03 -6.07
CA ARG A 69 -11.76 -6.99 -7.16
C ARG A 69 -10.55 -7.87 -7.49
N ILE A 70 -9.35 -7.31 -7.50
CA ILE A 70 -8.12 -8.08 -7.72
C ILE A 70 -7.92 -9.08 -6.59
N ARG A 71 -8.17 -8.70 -5.34
CA ARG A 71 -8.04 -9.61 -4.19
C ARG A 71 -8.99 -10.79 -4.25
N GLU A 72 -10.21 -10.58 -4.73
CA GLU A 72 -11.19 -11.67 -4.91
C GLU A 72 -10.78 -12.68 -5.98
N GLN A 73 -10.22 -12.22 -7.10
CA GLN A 73 -9.96 -13.07 -8.27
C GLN A 73 -8.48 -13.48 -8.39
N HIS A 74 -7.57 -12.62 -7.92
CA HIS A 74 -6.11 -12.79 -8.01
C HIS A 74 -5.43 -12.47 -6.67
N PRO A 75 -5.69 -13.22 -5.58
CA PRO A 75 -5.26 -12.89 -4.22
C PRO A 75 -3.72 -12.79 -4.06
N ARG A 76 -2.95 -13.44 -4.93
CA ARG A 76 -1.49 -13.44 -4.90
C ARG A 76 -0.83 -12.33 -5.75
N LEU A 77 -1.61 -11.61 -6.57
CA LEU A 77 -1.07 -10.56 -7.42
C LEU A 77 -0.74 -9.32 -6.58
N PRO A 78 0.53 -8.91 -6.46
CA PRO A 78 0.87 -7.74 -5.66
C PRO A 78 0.37 -6.46 -6.32
N VAL A 79 -0.27 -5.62 -5.51
CA VAL A 79 -0.78 -4.31 -5.91
C VAL A 79 -0.16 -3.25 -5.03
N ILE A 80 0.49 -2.27 -5.65
CA ILE A 80 1.02 -1.06 -5.02
C ILE A 80 0.00 0.04 -5.25
N ILE A 81 -0.42 0.71 -4.19
CA ILE A 81 -1.39 1.81 -4.26
C ILE A 81 -0.68 3.15 -4.17
N MET A 82 -0.91 4.03 -5.16
CA MET A 82 -0.47 5.42 -5.14
C MET A 82 -1.58 6.35 -4.66
N THR A 83 -1.24 7.44 -3.98
CA THR A 83 -2.22 8.47 -3.60
C THR A 83 -1.59 9.86 -3.60
N ALA A 84 -2.38 10.85 -3.99
CA ALA A 84 -1.98 12.27 -4.00
C ALA A 84 -1.95 12.90 -2.59
N HIS A 85 -2.43 12.21 -1.56
CA HIS A 85 -2.52 12.74 -0.21
C HIS A 85 -1.90 11.77 0.79
N SER A 86 -1.09 12.34 1.64
CA SER A 86 -0.43 11.67 2.75
C SER A 86 -1.35 11.58 3.97
N ASP A 87 -2.54 11.03 3.82
CA ASP A 87 -3.43 10.75 4.94
C ASP A 87 -3.32 9.30 5.41
N LEU A 88 -3.41 9.10 6.70
CA LEU A 88 -3.33 7.80 7.33
C LEU A 88 -4.45 6.86 6.86
N ASP A 89 -5.64 7.39 6.62
CA ASP A 89 -6.80 6.57 6.27
C ASP A 89 -6.63 5.92 4.90
N SER A 90 -6.12 6.66 3.91
CA SER A 90 -5.81 6.10 2.59
C SER A 90 -4.71 5.03 2.66
N ALA A 91 -3.66 5.26 3.47
CA ALA A 91 -2.60 4.27 3.68
C ALA A 91 -3.15 3.01 4.35
N VAL A 92 -3.88 3.17 5.45
CA VAL A 92 -4.48 2.04 6.18
C VAL A 92 -5.52 1.31 5.33
N ALA A 93 -6.39 2.03 4.62
CA ALA A 93 -7.36 1.42 3.72
C ALA A 93 -6.69 0.61 2.59
N SER A 94 -5.55 1.08 2.07
CA SER A 94 -4.76 0.35 1.08
C SER A 94 -4.24 -0.97 1.63
N TYR A 95 -3.61 -0.97 2.81
CA TYR A 95 -3.12 -2.19 3.46
C TYR A 95 -4.26 -3.12 3.88
N GLN A 96 -5.34 -2.59 4.43
CA GLN A 96 -6.52 -3.37 4.80
C GLN A 96 -7.22 -3.98 3.59
N GLY A 97 -7.20 -3.29 2.43
CA GLY A 97 -7.63 -3.82 1.14
C GLY A 97 -6.70 -4.89 0.59
N GLY A 98 -5.58 -5.17 1.27
CA GLY A 98 -4.60 -6.17 0.87
C GLY A 98 -3.56 -5.64 -0.12
N ALA A 99 -3.33 -4.33 -0.21
CA ALA A 99 -2.23 -3.80 -0.99
C ALA A 99 -0.89 -4.36 -0.48
N PHE A 100 0.04 -4.60 -1.39
CA PHE A 100 1.41 -4.98 -1.04
C PHE A 100 2.12 -3.83 -0.33
N GLU A 101 1.97 -2.62 -0.87
CA GLU A 101 2.59 -1.42 -0.34
C GLU A 101 1.81 -0.18 -0.78
N TYR A 102 2.08 0.93 -0.12
CA TYR A 102 1.53 2.25 -0.36
C TYR A 102 2.66 3.20 -0.79
N LEU A 103 2.41 4.00 -1.84
CA LEU A 103 3.35 4.96 -2.41
C LEU A 103 2.71 6.36 -2.43
N PRO A 104 3.09 7.27 -1.50
CA PRO A 104 2.55 8.63 -1.47
C PRO A 104 3.10 9.48 -2.61
N LYS A 105 2.25 10.26 -3.27
CA LYS A 105 2.63 11.29 -4.24
C LYS A 105 2.91 12.63 -3.50
N PRO A 106 3.96 13.39 -3.85
CA PRO A 106 4.99 13.08 -4.84
C PRO A 106 5.97 12.01 -4.33
N PHE A 107 6.41 11.12 -5.20
CA PHE A 107 7.36 10.05 -4.88
C PHE A 107 8.63 10.18 -5.71
N ASP A 108 9.71 9.61 -5.20
CA ASP A 108 10.92 9.39 -5.98
C ASP A 108 10.72 8.20 -6.93
N VAL A 109 11.18 8.34 -8.17
CA VAL A 109 11.05 7.31 -9.19
C VAL A 109 11.84 6.05 -8.81
N ASP A 110 13.01 6.21 -8.21
CA ASP A 110 13.83 5.08 -7.74
C ASP A 110 13.13 4.34 -6.58
N GLU A 111 12.37 5.05 -5.73
CA GLU A 111 11.54 4.44 -4.70
C GLU A 111 10.44 3.57 -5.32
N ALA A 112 9.76 4.08 -6.34
CA ALA A 112 8.72 3.34 -7.06
C ALA A 112 9.29 2.05 -7.70
N VAL A 113 10.44 2.16 -8.35
CA VAL A 113 11.15 1.01 -8.95
C VAL A 113 11.56 -0.02 -7.88
N ALA A 114 12.13 0.44 -6.77
CA ALA A 114 12.51 -0.44 -5.66
C ALA A 114 11.30 -1.18 -5.05
N LEU A 115 10.16 -0.50 -4.93
CA LEU A 115 8.90 -1.10 -4.48
C LEU A 115 8.42 -2.19 -5.43
N VAL A 116 8.46 -1.96 -6.73
CA VAL A 116 8.07 -2.96 -7.74
C VAL A 116 8.96 -4.19 -7.66
N LYS A 117 10.27 -4.02 -7.56
CA LYS A 117 11.22 -5.14 -7.40
C LYS A 117 10.92 -5.95 -6.14
N ARG A 118 10.66 -5.30 -5.00
CA ARG A 118 10.26 -5.98 -3.75
C ARG A 118 8.93 -6.72 -3.89
N ALA A 119 7.94 -6.10 -4.54
CA ALA A 119 6.64 -6.71 -4.77
C ALA A 119 6.76 -8.00 -5.59
N ASN A 120 7.57 -7.97 -6.64
CA ASN A 120 7.82 -9.12 -7.49
C ASN A 120 8.56 -10.26 -6.74
N GLN A 121 9.61 -9.95 -6.01
CA GLN A 121 10.31 -10.93 -5.17
C GLN A 121 9.36 -11.61 -4.17
N HIS A 122 8.55 -10.82 -3.49
CA HIS A 122 7.56 -11.33 -2.54
C HIS A 122 6.51 -12.25 -3.20
N ALA A 123 6.06 -11.91 -4.41
CA ALA A 123 5.14 -12.77 -5.17
C ALA A 123 5.77 -14.12 -5.54
N GLN A 124 7.05 -14.11 -5.92
CA GLN A 124 7.79 -15.34 -6.22
C GLN A 124 7.99 -16.22 -4.97
N GLU A 125 8.28 -15.62 -3.82
CA GLU A 125 8.41 -16.31 -2.54
C GLU A 125 7.08 -16.92 -2.07
N GLN A 126 5.96 -16.20 -2.24
CA GLN A 126 4.61 -16.69 -1.89
C GLN A 126 4.10 -17.80 -2.81
N GLN A 127 4.63 -17.95 -4.00
CA GLN A 127 4.32 -19.12 -4.82
C GLN A 127 4.83 -20.44 -4.19
N ASN A 128 5.75 -20.33 -3.22
CA ASN A 128 6.32 -21.45 -2.48
C ASN A 128 5.72 -21.67 -1.09
N GLN A 129 4.79 -20.82 -0.61
CA GLN A 129 4.16 -20.94 0.72
C GLN A 129 2.68 -20.52 0.72
N GLU A 130 1.86 -21.11 1.62
CA GLU A 130 0.39 -20.91 1.68
C GLU A 130 -0.07 -19.86 2.74
N ALA A 131 -1.11 -19.25 2.52
CA ALA A 131 -2.08 -18.16 2.71
C ALA A 131 -2.52 -17.65 4.14
N PRO A 132 -3.52 -16.72 4.25
CA PRO A 132 -3.47 -15.35 4.84
C PRO A 132 -4.41 -15.05 6.02
N PRO A 133 -4.64 -13.81 6.53
CA PRO A 133 -5.98 -13.24 6.72
C PRO A 133 -6.17 -11.70 6.72
N THR A 134 -7.41 -11.23 6.88
CA THR A 134 -8.12 -9.99 6.56
C THR A 134 -8.55 -9.08 7.73
N LEU A 135 -8.62 -7.80 7.54
CA LEU A 135 -9.41 -6.54 7.53
C LEU A 135 -10.08 -5.92 8.81
N THR A 136 -10.02 -4.57 8.99
CA THR A 136 -11.07 -3.52 9.10
C THR A 136 -10.63 -2.14 9.68
N ARG A 137 -11.39 -1.06 9.45
CA ARG A 137 -11.19 0.41 9.38
C ARG A 137 -11.18 1.21 10.72
N THR A 138 -10.62 2.39 10.85
CA THR A 138 -10.64 3.84 10.55
C THR A 138 -10.08 4.73 11.70
N PRO A 139 -10.08 6.08 11.80
CA PRO A 139 -9.40 7.22 11.21
C PRO A 139 -8.39 7.97 12.16
N GLU A 140 -7.86 9.00 11.97
CA GLU A 140 -7.10 9.98 11.18
C GLU A 140 -5.92 10.59 11.94
N ILE A 141 -4.71 10.51 11.38
CA ILE A 141 -3.56 11.37 11.69
C ILE A 141 -3.10 11.99 10.36
N ILE A 142 -2.91 13.30 10.31
CA ILE A 142 -2.48 14.03 9.11
C ILE A 142 -0.99 14.39 9.24
N GLY A 143 -0.17 14.07 8.23
CA GLY A 143 1.23 14.48 8.20
C GLY A 143 1.89 14.31 6.83
N GLU A 144 2.45 15.40 6.31
CA GLU A 144 3.11 15.45 5.00
C GLU A 144 4.61 15.12 5.05
N ALA A 145 5.22 15.12 6.23
CA ALA A 145 6.65 14.86 6.39
C ALA A 145 7.00 13.40 6.01
N PRO A 146 8.12 13.15 5.30
CA PRO A 146 8.55 11.80 4.92
C PRO A 146 8.63 10.83 6.11
N ALA A 147 9.07 11.30 7.28
CA ALA A 147 9.10 10.50 8.50
C ALA A 147 7.71 10.06 8.97
N MET A 148 6.67 10.86 8.76
CA MET A 148 5.28 10.48 9.08
C MET A 148 4.75 9.43 8.11
N GLN A 149 5.19 9.44 6.86
CA GLN A 149 4.83 8.41 5.88
C GLN A 149 5.37 7.03 6.29
N GLU A 150 6.57 6.97 6.85
CA GLU A 150 7.12 5.74 7.43
C GLU A 150 6.27 5.24 8.62
N VAL A 151 5.81 6.15 9.48
CA VAL A 151 4.91 5.82 10.58
C VAL A 151 3.57 5.29 10.06
N PHE A 152 3.00 5.89 9.02
CA PHE A 152 1.74 5.43 8.41
C PHE A 152 1.88 4.04 7.77
N ARG A 153 2.99 3.81 7.06
CA ARG A 153 3.32 2.46 6.54
C ARG A 153 3.44 1.44 7.67
N ALA A 154 4.13 1.80 8.77
CA ALA A 154 4.27 0.93 9.93
C ALA A 154 2.92 0.61 10.58
N ILE A 155 2.05 1.60 10.80
CA ILE A 155 0.70 1.40 11.34
C ILE A 155 -0.10 0.46 10.43
N GLY A 156 -0.09 0.69 9.11
CA GLY A 156 -0.79 -0.16 8.14
C GLY A 156 -0.33 -1.61 8.18
N ARG A 157 0.99 -1.86 8.17
CA ARG A 157 1.56 -3.22 8.25
C ARG A 157 1.24 -3.92 9.57
N LEU A 158 1.23 -3.17 10.69
CA LEU A 158 1.00 -3.70 12.03
C LEU A 158 -0.48 -3.85 12.37
N SER A 159 -1.38 -3.30 11.55
CA SER A 159 -2.83 -3.30 11.79
C SER A 159 -3.43 -4.72 11.94
N HIS A 160 -2.78 -5.74 11.42
CA HIS A 160 -3.21 -7.14 11.51
C HIS A 160 -2.43 -7.97 12.54
N SER A 161 -1.51 -7.35 13.29
CA SER A 161 -0.61 -8.06 14.20
C SER A 161 -0.98 -7.82 15.67
N ASN A 162 -0.57 -8.77 16.54
CA ASN A 162 -0.69 -8.66 18.01
C ASN A 162 0.68 -8.47 18.67
N ILE A 163 1.67 -7.93 17.94
CA ILE A 163 3.02 -7.74 18.47
C ILE A 163 3.10 -6.50 19.37
N THR A 164 4.07 -6.50 20.27
CA THR A 164 4.40 -5.33 21.09
C THR A 164 5.17 -4.32 20.24
N VAL A 165 4.73 -3.06 20.25
CA VAL A 165 5.35 -1.97 19.49
C VAL A 165 5.95 -0.97 20.44
N LEU A 166 7.23 -0.62 20.24
CA LEU A 166 7.91 0.46 20.95
C LEU A 166 7.91 1.72 20.09
N ILE A 167 7.32 2.80 20.61
CA ILE A 167 7.25 4.10 19.95
C ILE A 167 8.21 5.07 20.65
N ASN A 168 9.29 5.45 19.98
CA ASN A 168 10.29 6.40 20.46
C ASN A 168 10.11 7.77 19.80
N GLY A 169 10.46 8.84 20.53
CA GLY A 169 10.46 10.21 20.03
C GLY A 169 10.52 11.22 21.18
N GLU A 170 10.82 12.47 20.85
CA GLU A 170 10.87 13.57 21.81
C GLU A 170 9.49 13.86 22.43
N SER A 171 9.47 14.62 23.55
CA SER A 171 8.21 15.04 24.15
C SER A 171 7.42 15.92 23.20
N GLY A 172 6.10 15.72 23.14
CA GLY A 172 5.21 16.50 22.26
C GLY A 172 5.17 16.06 20.79
N THR A 173 5.90 15.04 20.37
CA THR A 173 5.93 14.56 18.97
C THR A 173 4.72 13.73 18.53
N GLY A 174 3.70 13.58 19.37
CA GLY A 174 2.47 12.85 19.00
C GLY A 174 2.54 11.33 19.16
N LYS A 175 3.46 10.78 19.95
CA LYS A 175 3.56 9.33 20.20
C LYS A 175 2.25 8.70 20.68
N GLU A 176 1.48 9.41 21.49
CA GLU A 176 0.17 8.96 21.97
C GLU A 176 -0.84 8.84 20.82
N LEU A 177 -0.82 9.78 19.88
CA LEU A 177 -1.66 9.69 18.67
C LEU A 177 -1.32 8.47 17.83
N VAL A 178 -0.03 8.14 17.70
CA VAL A 178 0.43 6.92 17.01
C VAL A 178 -0.04 5.67 17.74
N ALA A 179 0.05 5.63 19.07
CA ALA A 179 -0.45 4.51 19.87
C ALA A 179 -1.96 4.32 19.74
N HIS A 180 -2.73 5.41 19.77
CA HIS A 180 -4.17 5.39 19.51
C HIS A 180 -4.50 4.90 18.11
N ALA A 181 -3.74 5.34 17.08
CA ALA A 181 -3.93 4.89 15.72
C ALA A 181 -3.64 3.38 15.57
N LEU A 182 -2.53 2.89 16.16
CA LEU A 182 -2.22 1.46 16.20
C LEU A 182 -3.34 0.64 16.86
N HIS A 183 -3.84 1.08 18.03
CA HIS A 183 -4.95 0.40 18.70
C HIS A 183 -6.21 0.38 17.83
N ARG A 184 -6.59 1.54 17.29
CA ARG A 184 -7.80 1.72 16.49
C ARG A 184 -7.80 0.86 15.23
N HIS A 185 -6.64 0.65 14.62
CA HIS A 185 -6.47 -0.16 13.41
C HIS A 185 -6.06 -1.61 13.69
N SER A 186 -5.97 -2.01 14.96
CA SER A 186 -5.60 -3.36 15.36
C SER A 186 -6.81 -4.31 15.45
N PRO A 187 -6.60 -5.64 15.53
CA PRO A 187 -7.67 -6.60 15.84
C PRO A 187 -8.36 -6.36 17.18
N ARG A 188 -7.77 -5.50 18.04
CA ARG A 188 -8.28 -5.12 19.36
C ARG A 188 -9.00 -3.77 19.37
N ALA A 189 -9.36 -3.19 18.23
CA ALA A 189 -10.00 -1.88 18.14
C ALA A 189 -11.30 -1.75 18.95
N ALA A 190 -12.03 -2.85 19.14
CA ALA A 190 -13.23 -2.91 19.96
C ALA A 190 -12.96 -3.06 21.48
N SER A 191 -11.71 -3.28 21.89
CA SER A 191 -11.31 -3.41 23.29
C SER A 191 -10.95 -2.05 23.89
N PRO A 192 -11.02 -1.85 25.21
CA PRO A 192 -10.62 -0.60 25.84
C PRO A 192 -9.13 -0.29 25.59
N PHE A 193 -8.83 0.96 25.23
CA PHE A 193 -7.47 1.49 25.22
C PHE A 193 -7.13 2.04 26.61
N ILE A 194 -6.11 1.49 27.26
CA ILE A 194 -5.69 1.91 28.60
C ILE A 194 -4.29 2.55 28.48
N ALA A 195 -4.22 3.86 28.67
CA ALA A 195 -2.96 4.58 28.76
C ALA A 195 -2.51 4.70 30.23
N LEU A 196 -1.28 4.25 30.51
CA LEU A 196 -0.65 4.39 31.83
C LEU A 196 0.55 5.34 31.73
N ASN A 197 0.52 6.39 32.53
CA ASN A 197 1.68 7.27 32.66
C ASN A 197 2.59 6.74 33.78
N MET A 198 3.64 6.04 33.41
CA MET A 198 4.62 5.47 34.38
C MET A 198 5.42 6.52 35.14
N ALA A 199 5.44 7.79 34.70
CA ALA A 199 6.07 8.88 35.44
C ALA A 199 5.17 9.45 36.57
N ALA A 200 3.92 9.04 36.62
CA ALA A 200 2.93 9.47 37.62
C ALA A 200 2.64 8.39 38.69
N ILE A 201 3.40 7.28 38.67
CA ILE A 201 3.37 6.20 39.68
C ILE A 201 4.67 6.28 40.53
#